data_e30c1758b0b06954c74d91d2d0687c72
#
_entry.id   e30c1758b0b06954c74d91d2d0687c72
#
_cell.length_a   1.000
_cell.length_b   1.000
_cell.length_c   1.000
_cell.angle_alpha   90.00
_cell.angle_beta   90.00
_cell.angle_gamma   90.00
#
_symmetry.space_group_name_H-M   'P 1'
#
loop_
_entity.id
_entity.type
_entity.pdbx_description
1 polymer ?
#
loop_
_entity_poly.entity_id
_entity_poly.type
_entity_poly.pdbx_seq_one_letter_code
_entity_poly.pdbx_strand_id
1 'polypeptide(L)'
;GFEKETTGGFNRYAEEQGLIVVYPQGKYFYPSYEMQTQDGSKITQTVYSSSWNHLGPLIKNNKEVKICEDNSQSALPFPSCSNQNSCYWTSCVNDLDFIKTITLKIYEEFSVDKSYVMGLSNGGMMAQLIGCKYPDIFDGVINVVGMQPHKLSCVPESPINLIIYGGLLDKSVPPISIKSSGGYYYEPIRNTASSWSEKFNCK
;
A
#
# COMPACT_ATOMS: atom_id res chain seq x y z
N GLY A 1 10.62 -4.59 -5.18
CA GLY A 1 10.46 -3.42 -5.99
C GLY A 1 10.50 -3.70 -7.48
N PHE A 2 9.94 -2.80 -8.21
CA PHE A 2 9.94 -2.81 -9.68
C PHE A 2 11.15 -2.06 -10.25
N GLU A 3 12.24 -2.07 -9.53
CA GLU A 3 13.46 -1.36 -9.88
C GLU A 3 14.20 -1.93 -11.09
N LYS A 4 13.76 -3.08 -11.59
CA LYS A 4 14.42 -3.68 -12.75
C LYS A 4 14.01 -2.96 -14.02
N GLU A 5 14.91 -2.21 -14.58
CA GLU A 5 14.82 -1.51 -15.84
C GLU A 5 14.24 -2.39 -16.97
N THR A 6 14.55 -3.66 -16.95
CA THR A 6 14.07 -4.66 -17.93
C THR A 6 12.58 -4.96 -17.83
N THR A 7 11.91 -4.63 -16.73
CA THR A 7 10.50 -4.98 -16.49
C THR A 7 9.56 -3.78 -16.45
N GLY A 8 10.02 -2.61 -16.07
CA GLY A 8 9.19 -1.43 -15.89
C GLY A 8 9.40 -0.33 -16.93
N GLY A 9 10.59 -0.23 -17.49
CA GLY A 9 10.96 0.83 -18.45
C GLY A 9 10.95 2.24 -17.87
N PHE A 10 10.74 2.39 -16.55
CA PHE A 10 10.64 3.70 -15.90
C PHE A 10 11.94 4.49 -15.96
N ASN A 11 13.11 3.84 -15.84
CA ASN A 11 14.40 4.54 -15.90
C ASN A 11 14.59 5.20 -17.26
N ARG A 12 14.35 4.48 -18.35
CA ARG A 12 14.44 5.03 -19.70
C ARG A 12 13.44 6.16 -19.92
N TYR A 13 12.20 5.97 -19.49
CA TYR A 13 11.18 7.01 -19.59
C TYR A 13 11.55 8.24 -18.76
N ALA A 14 12.12 8.05 -17.58
CA ALA A 14 12.59 9.13 -16.72
C ALA A 14 13.71 9.94 -17.38
N GLU A 15 14.69 9.28 -17.99
CA GLU A 15 15.75 9.93 -18.76
C GLU A 15 15.18 10.77 -19.91
N GLU A 16 14.26 10.20 -20.69
CA GLU A 16 13.63 10.88 -21.82
C GLU A 16 12.78 12.09 -21.42
N GLN A 17 12.16 12.04 -20.24
CA GLN A 17 11.22 13.06 -19.76
C GLN A 17 11.79 13.99 -18.68
N GLY A 18 13.05 13.84 -18.29
CA GLY A 18 13.65 14.64 -17.24
C GLY A 18 13.05 14.41 -15.86
N LEU A 19 12.68 13.18 -15.55
CA LEU A 19 12.08 12.80 -14.27
C LEU A 19 13.10 12.13 -13.34
N ILE A 20 12.92 12.30 -12.04
CA ILE A 20 13.62 11.52 -11.00
C ILE A 20 12.71 10.39 -10.57
N VAL A 21 13.15 9.14 -10.72
CA VAL A 21 12.42 7.97 -10.23
C VAL A 21 13.11 7.41 -9.00
N VAL A 22 12.35 7.26 -7.92
CA VAL A 22 12.84 6.73 -6.65
C VAL A 22 12.15 5.39 -6.38
N TYR A 23 12.94 4.36 -6.08
CA TYR A 23 12.46 3.01 -5.78
C TYR A 23 12.73 2.67 -4.31
N PRO A 24 11.88 3.10 -3.38
CA PRO A 24 12.06 2.78 -1.98
C PRO A 24 11.88 1.27 -1.75
N GLN A 25 12.70 0.71 -0.87
CA GLN A 25 12.64 -0.69 -0.51
C GLN A 25 11.97 -0.87 0.84
N GLY A 26 10.85 -1.58 0.86
CA GLY A 26 10.19 -2.00 2.10
C GLY A 26 11.04 -2.98 2.89
N LYS A 27 10.86 -3.01 4.20
CA LYS A 27 11.60 -3.90 5.08
C LYS A 27 11.33 -5.37 4.75
N TYR A 28 12.38 -6.18 4.78
CA TYR A 28 12.27 -7.62 4.62
C TYR A 28 11.86 -8.32 5.91
N PHE A 29 11.07 -9.36 5.74
CA PHE A 29 10.64 -10.30 6.77
C PHE A 29 11.03 -11.71 6.35
N TYR A 30 11.16 -12.58 7.32
CA TYR A 30 11.58 -13.96 7.13
C TYR A 30 10.55 -14.93 7.74
N PRO A 31 9.30 -14.92 7.25
CA PRO A 31 8.32 -15.88 7.75
C PRO A 31 8.75 -17.29 7.37
N SER A 32 8.65 -18.19 8.33
CA SER A 32 8.88 -19.61 8.09
C SER A 32 7.53 -20.32 8.03
N TYR A 33 7.35 -21.14 7.01
CA TYR A 33 6.16 -21.94 6.80
C TYR A 33 6.49 -23.42 6.85
N GLU A 34 5.67 -24.19 7.57
CA GLU A 34 5.71 -25.64 7.45
C GLU A 34 4.99 -26.05 6.15
N MET A 35 5.71 -26.77 5.31
CA MET A 35 5.15 -27.37 4.10
C MET A 35 5.22 -28.89 4.23
N GLN A 36 4.14 -29.55 3.82
CA GLN A 36 4.13 -31.01 3.70
C GLN A 36 4.57 -31.39 2.28
N THR A 37 5.60 -32.20 2.19
CA THR A 37 6.09 -32.73 0.92
C THR A 37 5.19 -33.87 0.41
N GLN A 38 5.33 -34.26 -0.85
CA GLN A 38 4.51 -35.32 -1.44
C GLN A 38 4.65 -36.67 -0.75
N ASP A 39 5.78 -36.92 -0.08
CA ASP A 39 6.02 -38.13 0.71
C ASP A 39 5.51 -38.04 2.16
N GLY A 40 4.84 -36.92 2.51
CA GLY A 40 4.27 -36.69 3.84
C GLY A 40 5.23 -36.13 4.87
N SER A 41 6.49 -35.89 4.52
CA SER A 41 7.46 -35.25 5.44
C SER A 41 7.14 -33.76 5.59
N LYS A 42 7.50 -33.16 6.73
CA LYS A 42 7.37 -31.73 6.97
C LYS A 42 8.72 -31.06 6.75
N ILE A 43 8.72 -30.02 5.94
CA ILE A 43 9.85 -29.14 5.76
C ILE A 43 9.49 -27.73 6.20
N THR A 44 10.44 -27.06 6.86
CA THR A 44 10.29 -25.64 7.19
C THR A 44 10.98 -24.84 6.08
N GLN A 45 10.22 -24.03 5.37
CA GLN A 45 10.73 -23.12 4.37
C GLN A 45 10.68 -21.68 4.89
N THR A 46 11.83 -21.00 4.89
CA THR A 46 11.89 -19.57 5.16
C THR A 46 11.80 -18.81 3.83
N VAL A 47 10.82 -17.94 3.72
CA VAL A 47 10.60 -17.12 2.53
C VAL A 47 10.96 -15.67 2.84
N TYR A 48 11.79 -15.08 1.98
CA TYR A 48 12.05 -13.65 2.03
C TYR A 48 10.87 -12.90 1.44
N SER A 49 10.22 -12.10 2.24
CA SER A 49 9.09 -11.30 1.83
C SER A 49 9.22 -9.88 2.35
N SER A 50 8.68 -8.91 1.64
CA SER A 50 8.59 -7.53 2.09
C SER A 50 7.16 -7.02 1.95
N SER A 51 6.76 -6.11 2.81
CA SER A 51 5.50 -5.39 2.69
C SER A 51 5.62 -3.99 3.25
N TRP A 52 4.66 -3.15 2.92
CA TRP A 52 4.50 -1.82 3.43
C TRP A 52 3.47 -1.78 4.55
N ASN A 53 3.68 -0.90 5.52
CA ASN A 53 2.67 -0.57 6.53
C ASN A 53 1.63 0.40 5.93
N HIS A 54 0.75 -0.12 5.11
CA HIS A 54 -0.30 0.62 4.43
C HIS A 54 -1.51 0.98 5.31
N LEU A 55 -1.47 0.64 6.58
CA LEU A 55 -2.49 1.05 7.54
C LEU A 55 -2.10 2.34 8.29
N GLY A 56 -0.81 2.64 8.32
CA GLY A 56 -0.27 3.73 9.12
C GLY A 56 -0.49 3.52 10.63
N PRO A 57 -0.39 4.56 11.41
CA PRO A 57 -0.72 4.49 12.84
C PRO A 57 -2.21 4.27 13.03
N LEU A 58 -2.58 3.26 13.77
CA LEU A 58 -3.96 3.07 14.21
C LEU A 58 -4.19 3.84 15.51
N ILE A 59 -5.23 4.65 15.52
CA ILE A 59 -5.64 5.39 16.71
C ILE A 59 -6.90 4.74 17.29
N LYS A 60 -6.83 4.29 18.52
CA LYS A 60 -7.98 3.79 19.29
C LYS A 60 -8.10 4.59 20.58
N ASN A 61 -9.27 5.18 20.81
CA ASN A 61 -9.53 6.01 22.00
C ASN A 61 -8.48 7.13 22.19
N ASN A 62 -8.13 7.83 21.11
CA ASN A 62 -7.13 8.90 21.06
C ASN A 62 -5.70 8.47 21.46
N LYS A 63 -5.41 7.18 21.42
CA LYS A 63 -4.06 6.63 21.61
C LYS A 63 -3.63 5.85 20.39
N GLU A 64 -2.37 6.03 20.02
CA GLU A 64 -1.76 5.18 19.00
C GLU A 64 -1.71 3.73 19.49
N VAL A 65 -2.20 2.82 18.67
CA VAL A 65 -2.19 1.39 18.97
C VAL A 65 -1.12 0.72 18.12
N LYS A 66 -0.26 -0.03 18.78
CA LYS A 66 0.73 -0.85 18.09
C LYS A 66 0.01 -1.91 17.24
N ILE A 67 0.28 -1.89 15.93
CA ILE A 67 -0.42 -2.75 14.96
C ILE A 67 0.09 -4.18 15.02
N CYS A 68 1.39 -4.34 15.24
CA CYS A 68 2.06 -5.63 15.29
C CYS A 68 3.38 -5.51 16.04
N GLU A 69 4.02 -6.63 16.32
CA GLU A 69 5.36 -6.65 16.90
C GLU A 69 6.42 -6.27 15.86
N ASP A 70 7.55 -5.74 16.31
CA ASP A 70 8.63 -5.31 15.44
C ASP A 70 9.11 -6.47 14.55
N ASN A 71 9.37 -6.14 13.29
CA ASN A 71 9.88 -7.04 12.26
C ASN A 71 8.98 -8.20 11.83
N SER A 72 7.74 -8.28 12.30
CA SER A 72 6.80 -9.28 11.84
C SER A 72 5.90 -8.74 10.72
N GLN A 73 5.42 -9.62 9.86
CA GLN A 73 4.24 -9.37 9.06
C GLN A 73 3.03 -9.78 9.88
N SER A 74 1.96 -9.05 9.74
CA SER A 74 0.76 -9.34 10.47
C SER A 74 -0.48 -9.31 9.59
N ALA A 75 -1.32 -10.32 9.78
CA ALA A 75 -2.70 -10.31 9.37
C ALA A 75 -3.54 -10.18 10.64
N LEU A 76 -3.71 -8.97 11.14
CA LEU A 76 -4.43 -8.74 12.38
C LEU A 76 -5.94 -8.78 12.17
N PRO A 77 -6.69 -9.29 13.15
CA PRO A 77 -8.14 -9.14 13.17
C PRO A 77 -8.49 -7.69 13.53
N PHE A 78 -9.26 -7.03 12.65
CA PHE A 78 -9.83 -5.72 12.95
C PHE A 78 -11.34 -5.80 13.10
N PRO A 79 -11.91 -5.09 14.07
CA PRO A 79 -13.36 -5.02 14.24
C PRO A 79 -14.09 -4.52 12.98
N SER A 80 -13.44 -3.62 12.21
CA SER A 80 -13.96 -3.10 10.95
C SER A 80 -14.07 -4.14 9.83
N CYS A 81 -13.37 -5.26 9.94
CA CYS A 81 -13.44 -6.37 8.99
C CYS A 81 -14.61 -7.31 9.29
N SER A 82 -15.51 -6.93 10.19
CA SER A 82 -16.67 -7.73 10.58
C SER A 82 -16.25 -9.11 11.08
N ASN A 83 -16.82 -10.17 10.52
CA ASN A 83 -16.57 -11.54 10.93
C ASN A 83 -15.26 -12.14 10.39
N GLN A 84 -14.32 -11.29 9.93
CA GLN A 84 -13.06 -11.75 9.37
C GLN A 84 -11.98 -11.84 10.43
N ASN A 85 -11.14 -12.84 10.33
CA ASN A 85 -10.00 -13.02 11.22
C ASN A 85 -8.83 -12.10 10.87
N SER A 86 -8.77 -11.60 9.62
CA SER A 86 -7.72 -10.71 9.16
C SER A 86 -8.17 -9.84 8.01
N CYS A 87 -7.71 -8.59 7.98
CA CYS A 87 -8.07 -7.61 6.96
C CYS A 87 -7.01 -7.44 5.87
N TYR A 88 -5.76 -7.82 6.11
CA TYR A 88 -4.71 -7.41 5.20
C TYR A 88 -3.34 -7.97 5.58
N TRP A 89 -2.42 -7.69 4.69
CA TRP A 89 -1.01 -7.97 4.75
C TRP A 89 -0.23 -6.65 4.96
N THR A 90 0.52 -6.52 6.07
CA THR A 90 1.21 -5.28 6.42
C THR A 90 2.55 -5.50 7.13
N SER A 91 3.41 -4.50 7.11
CA SER A 91 4.58 -4.41 7.98
C SER A 91 4.25 -3.71 9.30
N CYS A 92 5.22 -3.69 10.24
CA CYS A 92 5.11 -3.01 11.53
C CYS A 92 5.96 -1.74 11.62
N VAL A 93 6.65 -1.37 10.54
CA VAL A 93 7.53 -0.20 10.53
C VAL A 93 6.79 1.07 10.14
N ASN A 94 7.35 2.22 10.49
CA ASN A 94 6.79 3.51 10.12
C ASN A 94 7.21 3.89 8.68
N ASP A 95 6.60 3.22 7.72
CA ASP A 95 6.89 3.44 6.30
C ASP A 95 6.41 4.82 5.81
N LEU A 96 5.42 5.43 6.48
CA LEU A 96 4.96 6.79 6.17
C LEU A 96 6.07 7.81 6.36
N ASP A 97 6.73 7.82 7.51
CA ASP A 97 7.83 8.74 7.78
C ASP A 97 9.04 8.45 6.91
N PHE A 98 9.29 7.19 6.60
CA PHE A 98 10.37 6.81 5.70
C PHE A 98 10.17 7.43 4.31
N ILE A 99 9.00 7.26 3.70
CA ILE A 99 8.70 7.80 2.37
C ILE A 99 8.69 9.34 2.40
N LYS A 100 8.07 9.95 3.41
CA LYS A 100 8.11 11.41 3.60
C LYS A 100 9.53 11.92 3.65
N THR A 101 10.38 11.29 4.47
CA THR A 101 11.77 11.71 4.67
C THR A 101 12.57 11.63 3.37
N ILE A 102 12.43 10.55 2.59
CA ILE A 102 13.08 10.42 1.29
C ILE A 102 12.63 11.55 0.35
N THR A 103 11.31 11.78 0.26
CA THR A 103 10.75 12.80 -0.63
C THR A 103 11.27 14.18 -0.29
N LEU A 104 11.28 14.55 0.99
CA LEU A 104 11.80 15.86 1.41
C LEU A 104 13.30 16.02 1.13
N LYS A 105 14.09 14.96 1.28
CA LYS A 105 15.51 14.99 0.90
C LYS A 105 15.72 15.19 -0.60
N ILE A 106 14.88 14.59 -1.44
CA ILE A 106 14.92 14.83 -2.88
C ILE A 106 14.60 16.30 -3.20
N TYR A 107 13.65 16.91 -2.50
CA TYR A 107 13.33 18.33 -2.65
C TYR A 107 14.45 19.26 -2.21
N GLU A 108 15.22 18.87 -1.19
CA GLU A 108 16.39 19.63 -0.74
C GLU A 108 17.55 19.59 -1.75
N GLU A 109 17.70 18.48 -2.47
CA GLU A 109 18.83 18.25 -3.39
C GLU A 109 18.54 18.65 -4.84
N PHE A 110 17.27 18.61 -5.24
CA PHE A 110 16.84 18.81 -6.63
C PHE A 110 15.69 19.81 -6.72
N SER A 111 15.67 20.58 -7.80
CA SER A 111 14.51 21.42 -8.13
C SER A 111 13.38 20.54 -8.66
N VAL A 112 12.43 20.23 -7.81
CA VAL A 112 11.27 19.37 -8.11
C VAL A 112 10.01 20.22 -8.10
N ASP A 113 9.33 20.29 -9.24
CA ASP A 113 8.07 21.03 -9.37
C ASP A 113 6.87 20.22 -8.91
N LYS A 114 6.90 18.92 -9.18
CA LYS A 114 5.78 17.99 -8.88
C LYS A 114 6.28 16.62 -8.44
N SER A 115 5.54 16.01 -7.53
CA SER A 115 5.80 14.66 -7.10
C SER A 115 4.55 13.78 -7.14
N TYR A 116 4.75 12.54 -7.50
CA TYR A 116 3.70 11.54 -7.58
C TYR A 116 4.15 10.26 -6.87
N VAL A 117 3.22 9.63 -6.20
CA VAL A 117 3.47 8.31 -5.59
C VAL A 117 2.70 7.24 -6.33
N MET A 118 3.40 6.17 -6.70
CA MET A 118 2.82 5.04 -7.41
C MET A 118 3.16 3.73 -6.71
N GLY A 119 2.20 2.81 -6.69
CA GLY A 119 2.44 1.49 -6.15
C GLY A 119 1.53 0.42 -6.74
N LEU A 120 2.02 -0.82 -6.68
CA LEU A 120 1.30 -2.02 -7.11
C LEU A 120 0.92 -2.85 -5.89
N SER A 121 -0.31 -3.38 -5.86
CA SER A 121 -0.81 -4.27 -4.79
C SER A 121 -0.63 -3.65 -3.40
N ASN A 122 0.10 -4.28 -2.48
CA ASN A 122 0.44 -3.69 -1.18
C ASN A 122 1.11 -2.31 -1.30
N GLY A 123 1.96 -2.10 -2.31
CA GLY A 123 2.51 -0.79 -2.65
C GLY A 123 1.46 0.22 -3.10
N GLY A 124 0.41 -0.22 -3.80
CA GLY A 124 -0.73 0.63 -4.17
C GLY A 124 -1.55 1.06 -2.96
N MET A 125 -1.76 0.15 -2.00
CA MET A 125 -2.38 0.48 -0.72
C MET A 125 -1.56 1.54 0.04
N MET A 126 -0.23 1.39 0.04
CA MET A 126 0.67 2.35 0.65
C MET A 126 0.67 3.69 -0.07
N ALA A 127 0.69 3.70 -1.40
CA ALA A 127 0.62 4.92 -2.19
C ALA A 127 -0.66 5.72 -1.88
N GLN A 128 -1.81 5.05 -1.79
CA GLN A 128 -3.06 5.69 -1.40
C GLN A 128 -3.00 6.26 0.02
N LEU A 129 -2.43 5.53 0.97
CA LEU A 129 -2.25 6.03 2.34
C LEU A 129 -1.33 7.26 2.39
N ILE A 130 -0.24 7.26 1.63
CA ILE A 130 0.67 8.40 1.51
C ILE A 130 -0.08 9.63 1.01
N GLY A 131 -0.85 9.50 -0.07
CA GLY A 131 -1.66 10.59 -0.59
C GLY A 131 -2.69 11.12 0.41
N CYS A 132 -3.27 10.24 1.24
CA CYS A 132 -4.17 10.65 2.30
C CYS A 132 -3.48 11.44 3.42
N LYS A 133 -2.26 11.06 3.76
CA LYS A 133 -1.54 11.64 4.92
C LYS A 133 -0.69 12.85 4.56
N TYR A 134 -0.25 12.91 3.32
CA TYR A 134 0.66 13.96 2.83
C TYR A 134 0.17 14.57 1.51
N PRO A 135 -1.10 15.03 1.45
CA PRO A 135 -1.64 15.63 0.22
C PRO A 135 -0.94 16.94 -0.16
N ASP A 136 -0.24 17.57 0.79
CA ASP A 136 0.51 18.81 0.56
C ASP A 136 1.95 18.54 0.06
N ILE A 137 2.40 17.27 0.08
CA ILE A 137 3.73 16.88 -0.41
C ILE A 137 3.62 16.29 -1.82
N PHE A 138 2.56 15.57 -2.11
CA PHE A 138 2.38 14.88 -3.38
C PHE A 138 1.25 15.49 -4.21
N ASP A 139 1.48 15.65 -5.51
CA ASP A 139 0.48 16.16 -6.46
C ASP A 139 -0.50 15.08 -6.93
N GLY A 140 -0.15 13.81 -6.76
CA GLY A 140 -1.04 12.73 -7.14
C GLY A 140 -0.59 11.33 -6.72
N VAL A 141 -1.56 10.45 -6.73
CA VAL A 141 -1.45 9.04 -6.35
C VAL A 141 -1.84 8.16 -7.52
N ILE A 142 -1.04 7.15 -7.80
CA ILE A 142 -1.37 6.09 -8.74
C ILE A 142 -1.39 4.76 -7.98
N ASN A 143 -2.59 4.24 -7.76
CA ASN A 143 -2.83 2.99 -7.06
C ASN A 143 -3.19 1.91 -8.07
N VAL A 144 -2.30 0.94 -8.24
CA VAL A 144 -2.51 -0.19 -9.15
C VAL A 144 -2.83 -1.44 -8.35
N VAL A 145 -4.05 -1.93 -8.49
CA VAL A 145 -4.60 -3.13 -7.83
C VAL A 145 -4.35 -3.21 -6.32
N GLY A 146 -4.36 -2.05 -5.65
CA GLY A 146 -4.04 -1.91 -4.22
C GLY A 146 -5.23 -1.42 -3.40
N MET A 147 -6.39 -2.08 -3.47
CA MET A 147 -7.55 -1.69 -2.67
C MET A 147 -7.22 -1.74 -1.19
N GLN A 148 -7.49 -0.66 -0.45
CA GLN A 148 -7.28 -0.65 1.00
C GLN A 148 -8.23 -1.61 1.71
N PRO A 149 -7.90 -2.08 2.93
CA PRO A 149 -8.79 -2.95 3.70
C PRO A 149 -10.16 -2.31 3.90
N HIS A 150 -11.20 -3.14 3.86
CA HIS A 150 -12.58 -2.70 4.01
C HIS A 150 -12.78 -1.85 5.27
N LYS A 151 -13.46 -0.72 5.13
CA LYS A 151 -13.68 0.30 6.19
C LYS A 151 -12.42 0.95 6.75
N LEU A 152 -11.24 0.69 6.17
CA LEU A 152 -9.99 1.36 6.54
C LEU A 152 -9.46 2.25 5.42
N SER A 153 -10.22 2.39 4.34
CA SER A 153 -9.87 3.30 3.26
C SER A 153 -9.90 4.74 3.76
N CYS A 154 -8.84 5.47 3.48
CA CYS A 154 -8.70 6.84 3.91
C CYS A 154 -9.23 7.84 2.87
N VAL A 155 -9.60 9.01 3.35
CA VAL A 155 -9.91 10.18 2.52
C VAL A 155 -8.98 11.31 2.96
N PRO A 156 -8.24 11.97 2.06
CA PRO A 156 -7.29 13.02 2.42
C PRO A 156 -7.98 14.28 2.95
N GLU A 157 -7.24 15.11 3.68
CA GLU A 157 -7.79 16.39 4.18
C GLU A 157 -7.81 17.48 3.11
N SER A 158 -6.83 17.48 2.19
CA SER A 158 -6.74 18.41 1.06
C SER A 158 -6.91 17.66 -0.26
N PRO A 159 -7.38 18.32 -1.35
CA PRO A 159 -7.53 17.70 -2.65
C PRO A 159 -6.19 17.18 -3.19
N ILE A 160 -6.21 15.96 -3.71
CA ILE A 160 -5.06 15.35 -4.41
C ILE A 160 -5.58 14.50 -5.56
N ASN A 161 -4.85 14.45 -6.66
CA ASN A 161 -5.23 13.61 -7.80
C ASN A 161 -5.08 12.13 -7.47
N LEU A 162 -6.09 11.33 -7.82
CA LEU A 162 -6.08 9.89 -7.58
C LEU A 162 -6.43 9.14 -8.85
N ILE A 163 -5.55 8.22 -9.24
CA ILE A 163 -5.80 7.24 -10.29
C ILE A 163 -5.80 5.86 -9.64
N ILE A 164 -6.87 5.09 -9.80
CA ILE A 164 -6.95 3.72 -9.30
C ILE A 164 -7.22 2.78 -10.46
N TYR A 165 -6.40 1.74 -10.57
CA TYR A 165 -6.64 0.62 -11.46
C TYR A 165 -7.06 -0.61 -10.67
N GLY A 166 -8.10 -1.30 -11.12
CA GLY A 166 -8.56 -2.55 -10.53
C GLY A 166 -9.08 -3.50 -11.59
N GLY A 167 -8.64 -4.74 -11.57
CA GLY A 167 -9.13 -5.80 -12.47
C GLY A 167 -10.41 -6.42 -11.93
N LEU A 168 -11.52 -6.39 -12.66
CA LEU A 168 -12.81 -6.94 -12.20
C LEU A 168 -12.75 -8.44 -11.85
N LEU A 169 -11.81 -9.17 -12.43
CA LEU A 169 -11.60 -10.60 -12.18
C LEU A 169 -10.45 -10.86 -11.20
N ASP A 170 -9.89 -9.83 -10.59
CA ASP A 170 -8.84 -9.98 -9.57
C ASP A 170 -9.42 -10.67 -8.33
N LYS A 171 -8.90 -11.88 -8.05
CA LYS A 171 -9.30 -12.66 -6.88
C LYS A 171 -8.39 -12.41 -5.66
N SER A 172 -7.24 -11.79 -5.86
CA SER A 172 -6.27 -11.50 -4.80
C SER A 172 -6.60 -10.20 -4.07
N VAL A 173 -6.85 -9.13 -4.84
CA VAL A 173 -7.26 -7.82 -4.33
C VAL A 173 -8.48 -7.35 -5.14
N PRO A 174 -9.65 -7.94 -4.93
CA PRO A 174 -10.84 -7.64 -5.72
C PRO A 174 -11.27 -6.17 -5.54
N PRO A 175 -11.59 -5.46 -6.66
CA PRO A 175 -12.05 -4.08 -6.63
C PRO A 175 -13.53 -3.93 -6.30
N ILE A 176 -14.19 -5.03 -5.98
CA ILE A 176 -15.61 -5.12 -5.64
C ILE A 176 -15.79 -5.80 -4.29
N SER A 177 -16.98 -5.71 -3.71
CA SER A 177 -17.28 -6.23 -2.36
C SER A 177 -17.42 -7.76 -2.33
N ILE A 178 -16.31 -8.46 -2.59
CA ILE A 178 -16.24 -9.92 -2.46
C ILE A 178 -15.04 -10.33 -1.61
N LYS A 179 -15.10 -11.54 -1.05
CA LYS A 179 -13.98 -12.11 -0.32
C LYS A 179 -12.85 -12.49 -1.28
N SER A 180 -11.64 -12.07 -0.97
CA SER A 180 -10.45 -12.43 -1.75
C SER A 180 -10.09 -13.91 -1.58
N SER A 181 -9.26 -14.43 -2.48
CA SER A 181 -8.70 -15.79 -2.37
C SER A 181 -7.87 -15.99 -1.11
N GLY A 182 -7.26 -14.93 -0.58
CA GLY A 182 -6.53 -14.94 0.69
C GLY A 182 -7.41 -14.78 1.94
N GLY A 183 -8.73 -14.68 1.77
CA GLY A 183 -9.65 -14.53 2.89
C GLY A 183 -9.88 -13.10 3.37
N TYR A 184 -9.30 -12.11 2.70
CA TYR A 184 -9.38 -10.70 3.05
C TYR A 184 -10.57 -10.01 2.39
N TYR A 185 -10.98 -8.87 2.95
CA TYR A 185 -11.96 -7.97 2.37
C TYR A 185 -11.34 -6.60 2.14
N TYR A 186 -11.57 -6.05 0.97
CA TYR A 186 -11.05 -4.75 0.55
C TYR A 186 -12.17 -3.76 0.30
N GLU A 187 -11.86 -2.48 0.41
CA GLU A 187 -12.81 -1.42 0.07
C GLU A 187 -13.03 -1.39 -1.44
N PRO A 188 -14.28 -1.44 -1.90
CA PRO A 188 -14.57 -1.35 -3.32
C PRO A 188 -14.02 -0.08 -3.94
N ILE A 189 -13.44 -0.18 -5.13
CA ILE A 189 -12.85 0.96 -5.85
C ILE A 189 -13.86 2.11 -6.02
N ARG A 190 -15.13 1.77 -6.25
CA ARG A 190 -16.20 2.78 -6.39
C ARG A 190 -16.43 3.56 -5.10
N ASN A 191 -16.39 2.89 -3.95
CA ASN A 191 -16.55 3.56 -2.66
C ASN A 191 -15.41 4.53 -2.39
N THR A 192 -14.18 4.13 -2.66
CA THR A 192 -13.02 5.02 -2.56
C THR A 192 -13.18 6.24 -3.47
N ALA A 193 -13.50 6.02 -4.74
CA ALA A 193 -13.70 7.09 -5.69
C ALA A 193 -14.84 8.05 -5.28
N SER A 194 -16.00 7.51 -4.85
CA SER A 194 -17.11 8.29 -4.36
C SER A 194 -16.76 9.13 -3.13
N SER A 195 -16.12 8.53 -2.14
CA SER A 195 -15.73 9.24 -0.91
C SER A 195 -14.78 10.41 -1.18
N TRP A 196 -13.84 10.26 -2.11
CA TRP A 196 -12.95 11.34 -2.51
C TRP A 196 -13.66 12.41 -3.33
N SER A 197 -14.48 12.00 -4.31
CA SER A 197 -15.21 12.93 -5.16
C SER A 197 -16.25 13.76 -4.38
N GLU A 198 -16.97 13.14 -3.46
CA GLU A 198 -17.93 13.80 -2.58
C GLU A 198 -17.26 14.83 -1.68
N LYS A 199 -16.13 14.48 -1.04
CA LYS A 199 -15.40 15.40 -0.16
C LYS A 199 -14.92 16.64 -0.89
N PHE A 200 -14.50 16.52 -2.15
CA PHE A 200 -13.92 17.63 -2.91
C PHE A 200 -14.83 18.17 -4.02
N ASN A 201 -16.09 17.76 -4.05
CA ASN A 201 -17.07 18.17 -5.07
C ASN A 201 -16.54 17.96 -6.52
N CYS A 202 -15.86 16.87 -6.77
CA CYS A 202 -15.40 16.53 -8.11
C CYS A 202 -16.59 16.24 -9.03
N LYS A 203 -16.53 16.75 -10.27
CA LYS A 203 -17.57 16.57 -11.28
C LYS A 203 -17.23 15.47 -12.25
#